data_e746a793135f073facdb08a50efedf0b
#
_entry.id   e746a793135f073facdb08a50efedf0b
#
_cell.length_a   1.000
_cell.length_b   1.000
_cell.length_c   1.000
_cell.angle_alpha   90.00
_cell.angle_beta   90.00
_cell.angle_gamma   90.00
#
_symmetry.space_group_name_H-M   'P 1'
#
loop_
_entity.id
_entity.type
_entity.pdbx_description
1 polymer ?
#
loop_
_entity_poly.entity_id
_entity_poly.type
_entity_poly.pdbx_seq_one_letter_code
_entity_poly.pdbx_strand_id
1 'polypeptide(L)'
;MKFSFPGKSKSKQKKIALFVCVENAGRSQMAEGFFRKYAPQDYEPISAGTRPSGEINPVAIEVMKEAGIDISKQKSKVITEDMMRNSAQIVNMGCMEREKERESCPSLFIHNLIDWGIEDPKGKPIEKVREIRDEIERRVSELAAELNKQDIKESK
;
A
#
# COMPACT_ATOMS: atom_id res chain seq x y z
N MET A 1 19.78 37.02 -12.14
CA MET A 1 19.71 36.32 -11.75
C MET A 1 18.98 35.32 -11.78
N LYS A 2 19.09 34.62 -11.73
CA LYS A 2 18.49 33.70 -11.79
C LYS A 2 18.34 32.86 -11.03
N PHE A 3 18.04 32.47 -10.73
CA PHE A 3 17.82 31.69 -10.07
C PHE A 3 17.37 30.72 -10.29
N SER A 4 17.41 30.16 -10.30
CA SER A 4 17.13 29.18 -10.44
C SER A 4 16.61 28.52 -9.76
N PHE A 5 16.26 28.25 -9.44
CA PHE A 5 15.71 27.58 -8.91
C PHE A 5 15.46 26.57 -9.13
N PRO A 6 15.69 26.20 -9.02
CA PRO A 6 15.68 25.24 -9.14
C PRO A 6 15.17 24.31 -9.13
N GLY A 7 15.08 24.14 -9.00
CA GLY A 7 14.80 23.30 -9.00
C GLY A 7 14.22 22.75 -8.95
N LYS A 8 14.16 22.84 -8.68
CA LYS A 8 13.60 22.29 -8.63
C LYS A 8 12.99 21.69 -8.89
N SER A 9 12.85 21.85 -8.51
CA SER A 9 12.13 21.46 -8.81
C SER A 9 12.00 20.50 -9.46
N LYS A 10 12.45 20.24 -9.78
CA LYS A 10 12.47 19.26 -10.32
C LYS A 10 12.30 18.21 -9.67
N SER A 11 11.80 18.33 -8.84
CA SER A 11 11.43 17.17 -8.18
C SER A 11 10.64 16.36 -9.12
N LYS A 12 11.19 15.29 -9.52
CA LYS A 12 10.43 14.26 -10.12
C LYS A 12 9.31 13.94 -9.22
N GLN A 13 8.13 13.88 -9.76
CA GLN A 13 6.99 13.38 -9.07
C GLN A 13 7.26 11.92 -8.71
N LYS A 14 7.01 11.54 -7.47
CA LYS A 14 7.26 10.17 -7.02
C LYS A 14 6.28 9.20 -7.67
N LYS A 15 6.75 8.00 -7.92
CA LYS A 15 5.92 6.91 -8.39
C LYS A 15 5.10 6.39 -7.22
N ILE A 16 3.88 5.93 -7.49
CA ILE A 16 2.97 5.50 -6.44
C ILE A 16 2.84 3.98 -6.45
N ALA A 17 2.97 3.39 -5.25
CA ALA A 17 2.58 2.01 -5.01
C ALA A 17 1.26 2.06 -4.25
N LEU A 18 0.21 1.51 -4.84
CA LEU A 18 -1.14 1.55 -4.29
C LEU A 18 -1.50 0.20 -3.71
N PHE A 19 -1.88 0.18 -2.43
CA PHE A 19 -2.29 -1.03 -1.74
C PHE A 19 -3.79 -0.99 -1.52
N VAL A 20 -4.49 -2.02 -1.98
CA VAL A 20 -5.96 -2.05 -1.98
C VAL A 20 -6.48 -3.22 -1.17
N CYS A 21 -7.43 -2.97 -0.29
CA CYS A 21 -8.20 -4.02 0.37
C CYS A 21 -9.65 -3.58 0.42
N VAL A 22 -10.49 -4.27 1.22
CA VAL A 22 -11.91 -3.93 1.25
C VAL A 22 -12.14 -2.68 2.10
N GLU A 23 -11.78 -2.73 3.38
CA GLU A 23 -12.14 -1.66 4.32
C GLU A 23 -11.09 -0.58 4.47
N ASN A 24 -9.89 -0.80 3.95
CA ASN A 24 -8.77 0.12 4.14
C ASN A 24 -8.60 0.47 5.62
N ALA A 25 -8.69 -0.55 6.46
CA ALA A 25 -8.59 -0.39 7.91
C ALA A 25 -7.46 -1.22 8.51
N GLY A 26 -7.04 -2.29 7.86
CA GLY A 26 -6.01 -3.18 8.39
C GLY A 26 -4.90 -3.46 7.39
N ARG A 27 -5.14 -4.43 6.51
CA ARG A 27 -4.09 -4.94 5.60
C ARG A 27 -3.40 -3.87 4.78
N SER A 28 -4.16 -3.07 4.06
CA SER A 28 -3.57 -2.05 3.19
C SER A 28 -2.95 -0.91 3.98
N GLN A 29 -3.48 -0.63 5.17
CA GLN A 29 -2.88 0.39 6.04
C GLN A 29 -1.52 -0.06 6.56
N MET A 30 -1.41 -1.34 6.94
CA MET A 30 -0.12 -1.88 7.38
C MET A 30 0.89 -1.88 6.23
N ALA A 31 0.42 -2.26 5.03
CA ALA A 31 1.30 -2.25 3.86
C ALA A 31 1.80 -0.84 3.55
N GLU A 32 0.92 0.15 3.64
CA GLU A 32 1.32 1.54 3.43
C GLU A 32 2.41 1.95 4.41
N GLY A 33 2.25 1.60 5.69
CA GLY A 33 3.24 1.93 6.70
C GLY A 33 4.59 1.27 6.44
N PHE A 34 4.59 -0.01 6.12
CA PHE A 34 5.83 -0.71 5.82
C PHE A 34 6.47 -0.20 4.53
N PHE A 35 5.69 0.06 3.51
CA PHE A 35 6.26 0.54 2.25
C PHE A 35 6.94 1.89 2.43
N ARG A 36 6.36 2.76 3.27
CA ARG A 36 7.00 4.04 3.56
C ARG A 36 8.40 3.85 4.16
N LYS A 37 8.56 2.76 4.94
CA LYS A 37 9.85 2.43 5.55
C LYS A 37 10.84 1.83 4.54
N TYR A 38 10.37 0.98 3.64
CA TYR A 38 11.25 0.19 2.77
C TYR A 38 11.38 0.72 1.35
N ALA A 39 10.54 1.66 0.96
CA ALA A 39 10.42 2.08 -0.44
C ALA A 39 11.71 2.67 -1.00
N PRO A 40 11.97 2.43 -2.29
CA PRO A 40 13.00 3.19 -2.98
C PRO A 40 12.69 4.68 -2.92
N GLN A 41 13.72 5.48 -3.05
CA GLN A 41 13.63 6.93 -2.86
C GLN A 41 12.59 7.62 -3.73
N ASP A 42 12.35 7.09 -4.93
CA ASP A 42 11.43 7.71 -5.88
C ASP A 42 10.01 7.11 -5.85
N TYR A 43 9.69 6.32 -4.81
CA TYR A 43 8.36 5.77 -4.62
C TYR A 43 7.70 6.30 -3.35
N GLU A 44 6.37 6.34 -3.34
CA GLU A 44 5.61 6.59 -2.12
C GLU A 44 4.36 5.72 -2.11
N PRO A 45 3.87 5.36 -0.92
CA PRO A 45 2.70 4.49 -0.83
C PRO A 45 1.40 5.28 -0.75
N ILE A 46 0.34 4.66 -1.25
CA ILE A 46 -1.03 5.09 -0.98
C ILE A 46 -1.81 3.81 -0.71
N SER A 47 -2.78 3.87 0.17
CA SER A 47 -3.69 2.75 0.38
C SER A 47 -5.13 3.22 0.23
N ALA A 48 -6.02 2.30 -0.14
CA ALA A 48 -7.42 2.62 -0.32
C ALA A 48 -8.25 1.34 -0.23
N GLY A 49 -9.56 1.49 -0.13
CA GLY A 49 -10.46 0.36 -0.04
C GLY A 49 -11.66 0.52 -0.95
N THR A 50 -12.26 -0.61 -1.28
CA THR A 50 -13.49 -0.60 -2.10
C THR A 50 -14.70 -0.19 -1.26
N ARG A 51 -14.66 -0.47 0.05
CA ARG A 51 -15.70 -0.05 1.00
C ARG A 51 -15.03 0.36 2.31
N PRO A 52 -14.43 1.56 2.34
CA PRO A 52 -13.64 1.96 3.50
C PRO A 52 -14.51 2.11 4.74
N SER A 53 -13.96 1.68 5.89
CA SER A 53 -14.65 1.81 7.16
C SER A 53 -14.61 3.21 7.73
N GLY A 54 -13.68 4.02 7.25
CA GLY A 54 -13.47 5.38 7.76
C GLY A 54 -12.49 5.47 8.91
N GLU A 55 -12.11 4.34 9.49
CA GLU A 55 -11.19 4.31 10.62
C GLU A 55 -10.19 3.19 10.45
N ILE A 56 -9.00 3.37 11.05
CA ILE A 56 -8.00 2.32 11.06
C ILE A 56 -8.27 1.40 12.22
N ASN A 57 -8.17 0.09 11.99
CA ASN A 57 -8.37 -0.92 13.01
C ASN A 57 -7.38 -0.70 14.17
N PRO A 58 -7.87 -0.50 15.41
CA PRO A 58 -6.96 -0.23 16.55
C PRO A 58 -5.94 -1.34 16.78
N VAL A 59 -6.28 -2.60 16.51
CA VAL A 59 -5.34 -3.70 16.66
C VAL A 59 -4.23 -3.60 15.64
N ALA A 60 -4.57 -3.16 14.41
CA ALA A 60 -3.55 -2.93 13.39
C ALA A 60 -2.59 -1.82 13.85
N ILE A 61 -3.12 -0.74 14.43
CA ILE A 61 -2.28 0.34 14.95
C ILE A 61 -1.33 -0.21 16.02
N GLU A 62 -1.87 -1.04 16.91
CA GLU A 62 -1.09 -1.59 18.02
C GLU A 62 0.06 -2.47 17.52
N VAL A 63 -0.23 -3.42 16.62
CA VAL A 63 0.80 -4.35 16.17
C VAL A 63 1.83 -3.65 15.28
N MET A 64 1.44 -2.60 14.57
CA MET A 64 2.41 -1.81 13.80
C MET A 64 3.32 -1.02 14.71
N LYS A 65 2.79 -0.50 15.81
CA LYS A 65 3.58 0.20 16.79
C LYS A 65 4.65 -0.71 17.39
N GLU A 66 4.31 -1.98 17.63
CA GLU A 66 5.29 -2.97 18.07
C GLU A 66 6.45 -3.09 17.09
N ALA A 67 6.18 -2.90 15.81
CA ALA A 67 7.20 -2.97 14.77
C ALA A 67 7.87 -1.62 14.53
N GLY A 68 7.59 -0.63 15.37
CA GLY A 68 8.23 0.68 15.28
C GLY A 68 7.57 1.63 14.29
N ILE A 69 6.36 1.34 13.84
CA ILE A 69 5.69 2.16 12.82
C ILE A 69 4.35 2.64 13.35
N ASP A 70 4.14 3.96 13.31
CA ASP A 70 2.88 4.57 13.73
C ASP A 70 2.00 4.82 12.51
N ILE A 71 0.90 4.08 12.38
CA ILE A 71 -0.05 4.28 11.30
C ILE A 71 -1.32 5.00 11.75
N SER A 72 -1.34 5.51 12.99
CA SER A 72 -2.55 6.08 13.57
C SER A 72 -3.04 7.34 12.84
N LYS A 73 -2.16 8.01 12.12
CA LYS A 73 -2.52 9.24 11.38
C LYS A 73 -2.84 9.00 9.92
N GLN A 74 -2.70 7.78 9.45
CA GLN A 74 -3.11 7.44 8.09
C GLN A 74 -4.64 7.48 8.00
N LYS A 75 -5.17 7.48 6.79
CA LYS A 75 -6.60 7.66 6.60
C LYS A 75 -7.20 6.50 5.83
N SER A 76 -8.40 6.09 6.27
CA SER A 76 -9.19 5.10 5.54
C SER A 76 -9.97 5.84 4.46
N LYS A 77 -9.81 5.43 3.20
CA LYS A 77 -10.37 6.18 2.08
C LYS A 77 -10.76 5.26 0.93
N VAL A 78 -11.69 5.74 0.12
CA VAL A 78 -12.19 4.97 -1.01
C VAL A 78 -11.21 5.04 -2.18
N ILE A 79 -11.09 3.91 -2.89
CA ILE A 79 -10.26 3.87 -4.09
C ILE A 79 -10.91 4.71 -5.20
N THR A 80 -10.10 5.40 -5.97
CA THR A 80 -10.57 6.23 -7.08
C THR A 80 -9.90 5.79 -8.38
N GLU A 81 -10.51 6.18 -9.50
CA GLU A 81 -9.92 5.94 -10.81
C GLU A 81 -8.56 6.62 -10.94
N ASP A 82 -8.43 7.83 -10.41
CA ASP A 82 -7.19 8.55 -10.47
C ASP A 82 -6.07 7.82 -9.74
N MET A 83 -6.38 7.27 -8.57
CA MET A 83 -5.40 6.47 -7.83
C MET A 83 -4.90 5.30 -8.66
N MET A 84 -5.83 4.58 -9.31
CA MET A 84 -5.46 3.43 -10.13
C MET A 84 -4.67 3.84 -11.36
N ARG A 85 -5.11 4.90 -12.01
CA ARG A 85 -4.48 5.37 -13.25
C ARG A 85 -3.08 5.88 -13.01
N ASN A 86 -2.86 6.52 -11.87
CA ASN A 86 -1.59 7.19 -11.57
C ASN A 86 -0.62 6.32 -10.79
N SER A 87 -0.98 5.08 -10.48
CA SER A 87 -0.11 4.20 -9.70
C SER A 87 0.81 3.40 -10.61
N ALA A 88 2.09 3.37 -10.27
CA ALA A 88 3.07 2.58 -11.00
C ALA A 88 2.92 1.10 -10.66
N GLN A 89 2.48 0.79 -9.45
CA GLN A 89 2.29 -0.58 -8.99
C GLN A 89 1.05 -0.64 -8.14
N ILE A 90 0.21 -1.64 -8.37
CA ILE A 90 -1.01 -1.85 -7.58
C ILE A 90 -0.95 -3.23 -6.94
N VAL A 91 -1.19 -3.28 -5.63
CA VAL A 91 -1.19 -4.53 -4.88
C VAL A 91 -2.58 -4.75 -4.30
N ASN A 92 -3.20 -5.85 -4.69
CA ASN A 92 -4.47 -6.26 -4.12
C ASN A 92 -4.22 -7.11 -2.90
N MET A 93 -4.62 -6.62 -1.73
CA MET A 93 -4.40 -7.32 -0.47
C MET A 93 -5.51 -8.32 -0.17
N GLY A 94 -6.67 -8.18 -0.82
CA GLY A 94 -7.77 -9.08 -0.56
C GLY A 94 -9.14 -8.60 -1.00
N CYS A 95 -9.22 -7.61 -1.90
CA CYS A 95 -10.53 -7.13 -2.33
C CYS A 95 -11.25 -8.13 -3.25
N MET A 96 -10.59 -9.23 -3.60
CA MET A 96 -11.16 -10.24 -4.47
C MET A 96 -11.42 -11.56 -3.75
N GLU A 97 -11.56 -11.53 -2.44
CA GLU A 97 -11.77 -12.75 -1.66
C GLU A 97 -13.12 -13.42 -1.95
N ARG A 98 -14.13 -12.63 -2.25
CA ARG A 98 -15.47 -13.13 -2.56
C ARG A 98 -15.83 -12.78 -3.98
N GLU A 99 -16.67 -13.61 -4.57
CA GLU A 99 -17.09 -13.39 -5.94
C GLU A 99 -17.74 -12.02 -6.14
N LYS A 100 -18.58 -11.63 -5.18
CA LYS A 100 -19.21 -10.31 -5.22
C LYS A 100 -18.21 -9.18 -5.19
N GLU A 101 -17.15 -9.37 -4.41
CA GLU A 101 -16.11 -8.36 -4.28
C GLU A 101 -15.25 -8.30 -5.54
N ARG A 102 -15.08 -9.44 -6.20
CA ARG A 102 -14.35 -9.48 -7.47
C ARG A 102 -15.02 -8.61 -8.53
N GLU A 103 -16.35 -8.68 -8.61
CA GLU A 103 -17.08 -7.90 -9.60
C GLU A 103 -16.98 -6.41 -9.34
N SER A 104 -16.88 -6.01 -8.07
CA SER A 104 -16.81 -4.60 -7.71
C SER A 104 -15.40 -4.08 -7.53
N CYS A 105 -14.39 -4.96 -7.63
CA CYS A 105 -13.00 -4.54 -7.44
C CYS A 105 -12.44 -4.03 -8.77
N PRO A 106 -12.23 -2.71 -8.90
CA PRO A 106 -11.79 -2.16 -10.19
C PRO A 106 -10.38 -2.58 -10.58
N SER A 107 -9.59 -3.06 -9.62
CA SER A 107 -8.22 -3.48 -9.92
C SER A 107 -8.16 -4.72 -10.82
N LEU A 108 -9.28 -5.43 -11.01
CA LEU A 108 -9.33 -6.57 -11.93
C LEU A 108 -8.93 -6.22 -13.36
N PHE A 109 -9.04 -4.97 -13.73
CA PHE A 109 -8.84 -4.55 -15.12
C PHE A 109 -7.53 -3.81 -15.33
N ILE A 110 -6.58 -3.96 -14.40
CA ILE A 110 -5.32 -3.23 -14.41
C ILE A 110 -4.16 -4.17 -14.71
N HIS A 111 -3.29 -3.74 -15.59
CA HIS A 111 -2.16 -4.58 -16.04
C HIS A 111 -1.03 -4.71 -15.03
N ASN A 112 -0.83 -3.72 -14.17
CA ASN A 112 0.27 -3.71 -13.21
C ASN A 112 -0.20 -4.14 -11.81
N LEU A 113 -1.10 -5.12 -11.77
CA LEU A 113 -1.67 -5.62 -10.53
C LEU A 113 -0.92 -6.84 -10.02
N ILE A 114 -0.60 -6.83 -8.72
CA ILE A 114 -0.12 -7.99 -8.00
C ILE A 114 -1.19 -8.38 -6.99
N ASP A 115 -1.50 -9.66 -6.91
CA ASP A 115 -2.50 -10.17 -5.96
C ASP A 115 -1.79 -10.97 -4.87
N TRP A 116 -1.83 -10.45 -3.64
CA TRP A 116 -1.17 -11.12 -2.53
C TRP A 116 -2.09 -12.06 -1.74
N GLY A 117 -3.39 -11.82 -1.75
CA GLY A 117 -4.32 -12.68 -1.03
C GLY A 117 -4.06 -12.78 0.46
N ILE A 118 -3.81 -11.66 1.11
CA ILE A 118 -3.51 -11.63 2.54
C ILE A 118 -4.77 -11.87 3.36
N GLU A 119 -4.67 -12.71 4.39
CA GLU A 119 -5.79 -12.99 5.29
C GLU A 119 -6.24 -11.73 6.01
N ASP A 120 -7.58 -11.55 6.16
CA ASP A 120 -8.15 -10.40 6.84
C ASP A 120 -7.94 -10.52 8.36
N PRO A 121 -7.27 -9.55 9.01
CA PRO A 121 -7.04 -9.63 10.44
C PRO A 121 -8.25 -9.28 11.30
N LYS A 122 -9.33 -8.77 10.71
CA LYS A 122 -10.49 -8.32 11.46
C LYS A 122 -11.07 -9.43 12.30
N GLY A 123 -11.25 -9.18 13.61
CA GLY A 123 -11.85 -10.14 14.51
C GLY A 123 -10.94 -11.28 14.92
N LYS A 124 -9.68 -11.27 14.51
CA LYS A 124 -8.73 -12.32 14.85
C LYS A 124 -8.00 -12.01 16.15
N PRO A 125 -7.51 -13.06 16.86
CA PRO A 125 -6.66 -12.83 18.04
C PRO A 125 -5.42 -12.02 17.66
N ILE A 126 -4.88 -11.29 18.63
CA ILE A 126 -3.75 -10.41 18.36
C ILE A 126 -2.54 -11.19 17.85
N GLU A 127 -2.35 -12.42 18.32
CA GLU A 127 -1.24 -13.26 17.84
C GLU A 127 -1.36 -13.51 16.34
N LYS A 128 -2.59 -13.71 15.86
CA LYS A 128 -2.82 -13.91 14.42
C LYS A 128 -2.58 -12.61 13.64
N VAL A 129 -3.01 -11.50 14.22
CA VAL A 129 -2.78 -10.20 13.58
C VAL A 129 -1.27 -9.92 13.46
N ARG A 130 -0.48 -10.32 14.46
CA ARG A 130 0.96 -10.20 14.39
C ARG A 130 1.55 -11.03 13.25
N GLU A 131 1.05 -12.25 13.05
CA GLU A 131 1.50 -13.10 11.94
C GLU A 131 1.18 -12.45 10.60
N ILE A 132 -0.02 -11.90 10.47
CA ILE A 132 -0.44 -11.23 9.25
C ILE A 132 0.45 -10.00 9.01
N ARG A 133 0.71 -9.22 10.06
CA ARG A 133 1.62 -8.08 9.98
C ARG A 133 3.00 -8.50 9.45
N ASP A 134 3.53 -9.58 10.01
CA ASP A 134 4.86 -10.04 9.63
C ASP A 134 4.90 -10.52 8.19
N GLU A 135 3.83 -11.15 7.73
CA GLU A 135 3.75 -11.55 6.32
C GLU A 135 3.70 -10.33 5.41
N ILE A 136 2.92 -9.32 5.79
CA ILE A 136 2.83 -8.09 5.00
C ILE A 136 4.20 -7.42 4.95
N GLU A 137 4.91 -7.35 6.07
CA GLU A 137 6.24 -6.76 6.09
C GLU A 137 7.18 -7.47 5.13
N ARG A 138 7.18 -8.79 5.16
CA ARG A 138 8.04 -9.59 4.28
C ARG A 138 7.74 -9.29 2.80
N ARG A 139 6.47 -9.31 2.44
CA ARG A 139 6.07 -9.08 1.05
C ARG A 139 6.35 -7.64 0.61
N VAL A 140 6.14 -6.67 1.49
CA VAL A 140 6.43 -5.27 1.16
C VAL A 140 7.92 -5.07 0.97
N SER A 141 8.76 -5.65 1.84
CA SER A 141 10.20 -5.48 1.70
C SER A 141 10.71 -6.13 0.41
N GLU A 142 10.14 -7.29 0.04
CA GLU A 142 10.49 -7.94 -1.22
C GLU A 142 10.06 -7.10 -2.42
N LEU A 143 8.86 -6.53 -2.36
CA LEU A 143 8.38 -5.67 -3.44
C LEU A 143 9.27 -4.43 -3.59
N ALA A 144 9.61 -3.80 -2.48
CA ALA A 144 10.47 -2.62 -2.50
C ALA A 144 11.82 -2.94 -3.14
N ALA A 145 12.39 -4.09 -2.81
CA ALA A 145 13.66 -4.53 -3.39
C ALA A 145 13.51 -4.75 -4.90
N GLU A 146 12.41 -5.34 -5.32
CA GLU A 146 12.15 -5.61 -6.72
C GLU A 146 12.00 -4.31 -7.52
N LEU A 147 11.26 -3.36 -6.97
CA LEU A 147 11.08 -2.06 -7.63
C LEU A 147 12.40 -1.30 -7.74
N ASN A 148 13.23 -1.40 -6.72
CA ASN A 148 14.55 -0.77 -6.74
C ASN A 148 15.42 -1.36 -7.85
N LYS A 149 15.37 -2.66 -8.05
CA LYS A 149 16.11 -3.31 -9.13
C LYS A 149 15.65 -2.87 -10.51
N GLN A 150 14.34 -2.72 -10.69
CA GLN A 150 13.78 -2.25 -11.95
C GLN A 150 14.24 -0.84 -12.27
N ASP A 151 14.24 0.04 -11.28
CA ASP A 151 14.70 1.41 -11.47
C ASP A 151 16.17 1.47 -11.88
N ILE A 152 17.00 0.65 -11.26
CA ILE A 152 18.42 0.58 -11.60
C ILE A 152 18.59 0.13 -13.04
N LYS A 153 17.84 -0.86 -13.49
CA LYS A 153 17.89 -1.33 -14.88
C LYS A 153 17.47 -0.25 -15.86
N GLU A 154 16.40 0.47 -15.52
CA GLU A 154 15.87 1.50 -16.41
C GLU A 154 16.82 2.70 -16.55
N SER A 155 17.60 2.96 -15.52
CA SER A 155 18.50 4.10 -15.54
C SER A 155 19.81 3.82 -16.29
N LYS A 156 20.03 2.59 -16.73
CA LYS A 156 21.14 2.23 -17.57
C LYS A 156 20.71 2.26 -19.03
#